data_7b0cb93e83dc08ad489b9fcc8c3f50b9
#
_entry.id   7b0cb93e83dc08ad489b9fcc8c3f50b9
#
_cell.length_a   1.000
_cell.length_b   1.000
_cell.length_c   1.000
_cell.angle_alpha   90.00
_cell.angle_beta   90.00
_cell.angle_gamma   90.00
#
_symmetry.space_group_name_H-M   'P 1'
#
loop_
_entity.id
_entity.type
_entity.pdbx_description
1 polymer ?
#
loop_
_entity_poly.entity_id
_entity_poly.type
_entity_poly.pdbx_seq_one_letter_code
_entity_poly.pdbx_strand_id
1 'polypeptide(L)'
;EAYAFLDDYEKAPDSVNPSLWENTKNNHAYGLFEVTDGIYQVRGYDMANLTVVKGDTGWIVFDTLMSVECSQAAMQLIEKNLGKFPVKAVIISHSHADHFGGIAGVMAKEDKADETLSIEDQLASGKIPVITPVGFTEHSVKENVYAGKGMGRRSNYQYGILLTPGVTGKLA
;
A
#
# COMPACT_ATOMS: atom_id res chain seq x y z
N GLU A 1 -1.72 -15.63 11.53
CA GLU A 1 -2.02 -17.09 11.51
C GLU A 1 -1.78 -17.73 10.14
N ALA A 2 -2.12 -17.08 9.02
CA ALA A 2 -1.90 -17.63 7.67
C ALA A 2 -0.41 -17.87 7.36
N TYR A 3 0.47 -17.10 7.93
CA TYR A 3 1.92 -17.15 7.72
C TYR A 3 2.69 -17.75 8.91
N ALA A 4 2.01 -18.32 9.91
CA ALA A 4 2.66 -18.91 11.08
C ALA A 4 3.67 -20.03 10.72
N PHE A 5 3.48 -20.67 9.56
CA PHE A 5 4.43 -21.67 9.06
C PHE A 5 5.86 -21.12 8.84
N LEU A 6 6.03 -19.80 8.71
CA LEU A 6 7.36 -19.18 8.59
C LEU A 6 8.16 -19.29 9.89
N ASP A 7 7.47 -19.41 11.03
CA ASP A 7 8.09 -19.54 12.34
C ASP A 7 8.44 -21.00 12.68
N ASP A 8 7.81 -21.97 11.98
CA ASP A 8 7.98 -23.41 12.25
C ASP A 8 9.30 -23.98 11.72
N TYR A 9 10.00 -23.27 10.84
CA TYR A 9 11.20 -23.77 10.20
C TYR A 9 12.38 -22.80 10.37
N GLU A 10 13.46 -23.28 10.98
CA GLU A 10 14.73 -22.51 11.07
C GLU A 10 15.38 -22.35 9.68
N LYS A 11 15.29 -23.39 8.87
CA LYS A 11 15.88 -23.42 7.52
C LYS A 11 14.81 -23.54 6.45
N ALA A 12 15.15 -23.09 5.25
CA ALA A 12 14.28 -23.26 4.09
C ALA A 12 13.94 -24.74 3.88
N PRO A 13 12.66 -25.08 3.62
CA PRO A 13 12.30 -26.40 3.11
C PRO A 13 13.04 -26.71 1.79
N ASP A 14 13.30 -27.99 1.50
CA ASP A 14 14.00 -28.43 0.29
C ASP A 14 13.36 -27.96 -1.03
N SER A 15 12.06 -27.66 -0.98
CA SER A 15 11.27 -27.15 -2.13
C SER A 15 11.39 -25.63 -2.34
N VAL A 16 12.09 -24.92 -1.44
CA VAL A 16 12.16 -23.44 -1.49
C VAL A 16 13.61 -22.99 -1.59
N ASN A 17 13.88 -22.03 -2.47
CA ASN A 17 15.19 -21.40 -2.54
C ASN A 17 15.53 -20.73 -1.18
N PRO A 18 16.70 -21.02 -0.58
CA PRO A 18 17.07 -20.47 0.73
C PRO A 18 17.06 -18.93 0.78
N SER A 19 17.50 -18.25 -0.28
CA SER A 19 17.48 -16.78 -0.32
C SER A 19 16.06 -16.22 -0.36
N LEU A 20 15.14 -16.90 -1.05
CA LEU A 20 13.74 -16.52 -1.07
C LEU A 20 13.10 -16.73 0.30
N TRP A 21 13.45 -17.83 0.97
CA TRP A 21 12.98 -18.12 2.33
C TRP A 21 13.39 -17.02 3.32
N GLU A 22 14.68 -16.66 3.35
CA GLU A 22 15.19 -15.57 4.19
C GLU A 22 14.52 -14.23 3.88
N ASN A 23 14.37 -13.90 2.60
CA ASN A 23 13.67 -12.67 2.20
C ASN A 23 12.20 -12.67 2.67
N THR A 24 11.52 -13.81 2.57
CA THR A 24 10.12 -13.94 3.04
C THR A 24 10.03 -13.79 4.56
N LYS A 25 10.96 -14.38 5.30
CA LYS A 25 11.03 -14.20 6.77
C LYS A 25 11.26 -12.73 7.16
N ASN A 26 12.16 -12.05 6.47
CA ASN A 26 12.41 -10.62 6.70
C ASN A 26 11.18 -9.76 6.40
N ASN A 27 10.40 -10.12 5.38
CA ASN A 27 9.17 -9.41 5.01
C ASN A 27 7.95 -9.79 5.87
N HIS A 28 8.08 -10.79 6.75
CA HIS A 28 7.00 -11.18 7.64
C HIS A 28 6.76 -10.16 8.79
N ALA A 29 7.66 -9.23 8.99
CA ALA A 29 7.45 -8.13 9.92
C ALA A 29 6.33 -7.21 9.43
N TYR A 30 5.21 -7.18 10.14
CA TYR A 30 4.03 -6.38 9.81
C TYR A 30 3.61 -5.47 10.96
N GLY A 31 2.90 -4.40 10.65
CA GLY A 31 2.42 -3.45 11.64
C GLY A 31 2.82 -2.01 11.33
N LEU A 32 2.86 -1.18 12.37
CA LEU A 32 3.24 0.22 12.30
C LEU A 32 4.70 0.39 12.75
N PHE A 33 5.51 1.00 11.90
CA PHE A 33 6.93 1.26 12.15
C PHE A 33 7.22 2.76 12.08
N GLU A 34 7.94 3.26 13.04
CA GLU A 34 8.57 4.58 12.94
C GLU A 34 9.84 4.44 12.10
N VAL A 35 9.88 5.10 10.96
CA VAL A 35 11.03 5.08 10.04
C VAL A 35 12.08 6.10 10.49
N THR A 36 11.62 7.27 10.85
CA THR A 36 12.35 8.36 11.47
C THR A 36 11.35 9.29 12.15
N ASP A 37 11.84 10.26 12.92
CA ASP A 37 10.95 11.19 13.63
C ASP A 37 9.88 11.80 12.71
N GLY A 38 8.63 11.61 13.09
CA GLY A 38 7.46 12.10 12.34
C GLY A 38 7.11 11.35 11.06
N ILE A 39 7.84 10.28 10.68
CA ILE A 39 7.52 9.45 9.51
C ILE A 39 7.24 8.02 9.95
N TYR A 40 6.02 7.55 9.67
CA TYR A 40 5.56 6.23 10.05
C TYR A 40 5.10 5.45 8.82
N GLN A 41 5.31 4.13 8.85
CA GLN A 41 4.95 3.25 7.74
C GLN A 41 4.18 2.03 8.25
N VAL A 42 3.05 1.75 7.63
CA VAL A 42 2.30 0.50 7.81
C VAL A 42 2.79 -0.50 6.78
N ARG A 43 3.27 -1.64 7.26
CA ARG A 43 3.82 -2.74 6.46
C ARG A 43 3.02 -4.01 6.65
N GLY A 44 2.96 -4.87 5.62
CA GLY A 44 2.33 -6.18 5.68
C GLY A 44 0.79 -6.17 5.75
N TYR A 45 0.15 -5.05 5.43
CA TYR A 45 -1.30 -4.94 5.33
C TYR A 45 -1.79 -5.14 3.90
N ASP A 46 -0.89 -4.99 2.93
CA ASP A 46 -1.11 -5.20 1.50
C ASP A 46 0.24 -5.46 0.82
N MET A 47 0.27 -5.59 -0.51
CA MET A 47 1.50 -5.73 -1.31
C MET A 47 2.39 -4.49 -1.22
N ALA A 48 1.79 -3.30 -1.20
CA ALA A 48 2.48 -2.04 -0.99
C ALA A 48 2.51 -1.65 0.50
N ASN A 49 3.25 -0.62 0.84
CA ASN A 49 3.24 0.00 2.16
C ASN A 49 2.49 1.34 2.10
N LEU A 50 1.84 1.71 3.21
CA LEU A 50 1.27 3.03 3.40
C LEU A 50 2.17 3.82 4.35
N THR A 51 2.59 5.00 3.92
CA THR A 51 3.45 5.86 4.74
C THR A 51 2.72 7.14 5.11
N VAL A 52 2.84 7.59 6.35
CA VAL A 52 2.33 8.87 6.79
C VAL A 52 3.46 9.74 7.32
N VAL A 53 3.43 11.01 6.94
CA VAL A 53 4.30 12.05 7.46
C VAL A 53 3.48 12.98 8.34
N LYS A 54 3.95 13.21 9.56
CA LYS A 54 3.30 14.09 10.51
C LYS A 54 3.62 15.54 10.15
N GLY A 55 2.61 16.27 9.70
CA GLY A 55 2.67 17.72 9.55
C GLY A 55 2.19 18.44 10.81
N ASP A 56 2.24 19.76 10.82
CA ASP A 56 1.81 20.58 11.96
C ASP A 56 0.30 20.44 12.25
N THR A 57 -0.51 20.21 11.21
CA THR A 57 -1.99 20.23 11.31
C THR A 57 -2.66 18.94 10.86
N GLY A 58 -1.91 17.93 10.43
CA GLY A 58 -2.47 16.66 9.96
C GLY A 58 -1.44 15.78 9.26
N TRP A 59 -1.90 14.62 8.84
CA TRP A 59 -1.10 13.64 8.09
C TRP A 59 -0.98 14.01 6.62
N ILE A 60 0.21 13.85 6.07
CA ILE A 60 0.44 13.70 4.63
C ILE A 60 0.59 12.21 4.37
N VAL A 61 -0.30 11.63 3.56
CA VAL A 61 -0.33 10.20 3.27
C VAL A 61 0.35 9.92 1.94
N PHE A 62 1.33 9.03 1.94
CA PHE A 62 2.01 8.53 0.73
C PHE A 62 1.52 7.13 0.43
N ASP A 63 0.95 6.97 -0.76
CA ASP A 63 0.30 5.77 -1.27
C ASP A 63 -0.86 5.28 -0.39
N THR A 64 -1.78 4.56 -0.99
CA THR A 64 -3.03 4.21 -0.32
C THR A 64 -3.40 2.75 -0.44
N LEU A 65 -2.41 1.89 -0.72
CA LEU A 65 -2.61 0.45 -0.88
C LEU A 65 -3.57 0.11 -2.04
N MET A 66 -3.86 -1.17 -2.23
CA MET A 66 -4.69 -1.65 -3.33
C MET A 66 -6.18 -1.55 -3.03
N SER A 67 -6.60 -1.82 -1.80
CA SER A 67 -8.02 -1.88 -1.46
C SER A 67 -8.42 -0.89 -0.37
N VAL A 68 -9.69 -0.53 -0.38
CA VAL A 68 -10.30 0.35 0.62
C VAL A 68 -10.19 -0.25 2.01
N GLU A 69 -10.40 -1.55 2.13
CA GLU A 69 -10.37 -2.29 3.39
C GLU A 69 -8.96 -2.29 4.00
N CYS A 70 -7.93 -2.55 3.18
CA CYS A 70 -6.54 -2.51 3.62
C CYS A 70 -6.14 -1.11 4.08
N SER A 71 -6.54 -0.08 3.34
CA SER A 71 -6.27 1.31 3.70
C SER A 71 -6.99 1.73 4.97
N GLN A 72 -8.24 1.35 5.14
CA GLN A 72 -9.00 1.61 6.38
C GLN A 72 -8.33 0.94 7.58
N ALA A 73 -7.93 -0.32 7.44
CA ALA A 73 -7.22 -1.04 8.50
C ALA A 73 -5.89 -0.37 8.85
N ALA A 74 -5.13 0.09 7.83
CA ALA A 74 -3.88 0.82 8.03
C ALA A 74 -4.11 2.15 8.76
N MET A 75 -5.10 2.94 8.33
CA MET A 75 -5.43 4.22 8.99
C MET A 75 -5.94 4.01 10.42
N GLN A 76 -6.73 2.95 10.68
CA GLN A 76 -7.14 2.60 12.04
C GLN A 76 -5.96 2.20 12.93
N LEU A 77 -4.97 1.48 12.37
CA LEU A 77 -3.75 1.16 13.11
C LEU A 77 -2.96 2.41 13.49
N ILE A 78 -2.85 3.38 12.56
CA ILE A 78 -2.21 4.67 12.80
C ILE A 78 -2.96 5.43 13.90
N GLU A 79 -4.28 5.57 13.77
CA GLU A 79 -5.11 6.27 14.75
C GLU A 79 -5.02 5.63 16.14
N LYS A 80 -5.03 4.31 16.22
CA LYS A 80 -4.91 3.56 17.50
C LYS A 80 -3.60 3.82 18.22
N ASN A 81 -2.48 3.97 17.49
CA ASN A 81 -1.15 4.07 18.09
C ASN A 81 -0.66 5.52 18.24
N LEU A 82 -1.03 6.41 17.31
CA LEU A 82 -0.53 7.78 17.24
C LEU A 82 -1.60 8.83 17.54
N GLY A 83 -2.85 8.39 17.75
CA GLY A 83 -3.98 9.26 17.96
C GLY A 83 -4.63 9.76 16.67
N LYS A 84 -5.81 10.37 16.82
CA LYS A 84 -6.60 10.89 15.70
C LYS A 84 -6.01 12.19 15.20
N PHE A 85 -5.67 12.22 13.91
CA PHE A 85 -5.12 13.39 13.26
C PHE A 85 -5.65 13.46 11.82
N PRO A 86 -6.14 14.62 11.35
CA PRO A 86 -6.79 14.69 10.04
C PRO A 86 -5.78 14.48 8.89
N VAL A 87 -6.25 13.89 7.79
CA VAL A 87 -5.48 13.85 6.54
C VAL A 87 -5.51 15.25 5.90
N LYS A 88 -4.36 15.75 5.48
CA LYS A 88 -4.19 17.07 4.86
C LYS A 88 -3.75 17.01 3.40
N ALA A 89 -3.10 15.93 2.99
CA ALA A 89 -2.76 15.69 1.60
C ALA A 89 -2.59 14.18 1.36
N VAL A 90 -2.84 13.75 0.14
CA VAL A 90 -2.52 12.40 -0.34
C VAL A 90 -1.58 12.53 -1.52
N ILE A 91 -0.45 11.82 -1.48
CA ILE A 91 0.56 11.81 -2.54
C ILE A 91 0.66 10.38 -3.05
N ILE A 92 0.42 10.17 -4.34
CA ILE A 92 0.56 8.88 -4.99
C ILE A 92 1.90 8.83 -5.72
N SER A 93 2.72 7.85 -5.41
CA SER A 93 4.08 7.74 -5.94
C SER A 93 4.11 7.39 -7.42
N HIS A 94 3.23 6.51 -7.88
CA HIS A 94 3.14 6.08 -9.28
C HIS A 94 1.80 5.41 -9.61
N SER A 95 1.65 4.97 -10.85
CA SER A 95 0.38 4.54 -11.44
C SER A 95 0.01 3.05 -11.23
N HIS A 96 0.73 2.32 -10.41
CA HIS A 96 0.34 0.94 -10.05
C HIS A 96 -0.86 0.93 -9.08
N ALA A 97 -1.79 0.01 -9.29
CA ALA A 97 -3.06 0.00 -8.54
C ALA A 97 -2.89 -0.20 -7.04
N ASP A 98 -1.88 -0.94 -6.61
CA ASP A 98 -1.53 -1.19 -5.21
C ASP A 98 -0.99 0.06 -4.47
N HIS A 99 -0.85 1.19 -5.16
CA HIS A 99 -0.44 2.46 -4.58
C HIS A 99 -1.58 3.49 -4.51
N PHE A 100 -2.66 3.33 -5.29
CA PHE A 100 -3.78 4.30 -5.28
C PHE A 100 -5.18 3.70 -5.13
N GLY A 101 -5.32 2.37 -5.29
CA GLY A 101 -6.63 1.71 -5.31
C GLY A 101 -7.44 1.88 -4.02
N GLY A 102 -6.77 1.98 -2.89
CA GLY A 102 -7.37 2.12 -1.57
C GLY A 102 -7.69 3.55 -1.12
N ILE A 103 -7.57 4.57 -1.99
CA ILE A 103 -7.71 5.98 -1.60
C ILE A 103 -9.02 6.30 -0.84
N ALA A 104 -10.12 5.63 -1.17
CA ALA A 104 -11.39 5.81 -0.47
C ALA A 104 -11.38 5.28 0.98
N GLY A 105 -10.36 4.53 1.37
CA GLY A 105 -10.12 4.13 2.76
C GLY A 105 -9.35 5.19 3.56
N VAL A 106 -8.73 6.14 2.89
CA VAL A 106 -7.94 7.22 3.49
C VAL A 106 -8.75 8.51 3.58
N MET A 107 -9.58 8.81 2.58
CA MET A 107 -10.38 10.03 2.51
C MET A 107 -11.71 9.80 1.80
N ALA A 108 -12.73 10.57 2.15
CA ALA A 108 -13.99 10.55 1.41
C ALA A 108 -13.85 11.33 0.08
N LYS A 109 -14.64 10.94 -0.92
CA LYS A 109 -14.62 11.59 -2.24
C LYS A 109 -14.94 13.08 -2.19
N GLU A 110 -15.90 13.46 -1.36
CA GLU A 110 -16.33 14.82 -1.13
C GLU A 110 -15.28 15.71 -0.47
N ASP A 111 -14.26 15.11 0.17
CA ASP A 111 -13.17 15.85 0.79
C ASP A 111 -12.03 16.16 -0.17
N LYS A 112 -12.04 15.57 -1.37
CA LYS A 112 -11.05 15.86 -2.41
C LYS A 112 -11.13 17.32 -2.85
N ALA A 113 -9.96 17.97 -2.93
CA ALA A 113 -9.83 19.30 -3.50
C ALA A 113 -10.09 19.30 -5.03
N ASP A 114 -10.47 20.45 -5.56
CA ASP A 114 -10.59 20.65 -6.99
C ASP A 114 -9.20 20.71 -7.63
N GLU A 115 -8.90 19.72 -8.45
CA GLU A 115 -7.60 19.55 -9.12
C GLU A 115 -7.29 20.58 -10.18
N THR A 116 -8.25 21.44 -10.56
CA THR A 116 -8.04 22.56 -11.49
C THR A 116 -7.45 23.79 -10.80
N LEU A 117 -7.48 23.83 -9.48
CA LEU A 117 -6.92 24.91 -8.68
C LEU A 117 -5.41 24.75 -8.46
N SER A 118 -4.73 25.85 -8.14
CA SER A 118 -3.35 25.80 -7.66
C SER A 118 -3.26 25.00 -6.35
N ILE A 119 -2.10 24.46 -6.01
CA ILE A 119 -1.91 23.73 -4.74
C ILE A 119 -2.22 24.64 -3.54
N GLU A 120 -1.82 25.90 -3.61
CA GLU A 120 -2.10 26.88 -2.57
C GLU A 120 -3.61 27.07 -2.37
N ASP A 121 -4.38 27.20 -3.47
CA ASP A 121 -5.83 27.33 -3.40
C ASP A 121 -6.52 26.05 -2.94
N GLN A 122 -6.02 24.87 -3.35
CA GLN A 122 -6.50 23.59 -2.87
C GLN A 122 -6.35 23.49 -1.34
N LEU A 123 -5.17 23.82 -0.82
CA LEU A 123 -4.91 23.83 0.62
C LEU A 123 -5.76 24.87 1.36
N ALA A 124 -5.91 26.07 0.79
CA ALA A 124 -6.75 27.13 1.35
C ALA A 124 -8.24 26.78 1.38
N SER A 125 -8.72 25.91 0.48
CA SER A 125 -10.11 25.45 0.45
C SER A 125 -10.51 24.59 1.65
N GLY A 126 -9.55 24.10 2.43
CA GLY A 126 -9.77 23.15 3.52
C GLY A 126 -10.05 21.71 3.03
N LYS A 127 -9.98 21.47 1.73
CA LYS A 127 -10.10 20.15 1.10
C LYS A 127 -8.74 19.45 1.02
N ILE A 128 -8.74 18.18 0.65
CA ILE A 128 -7.55 17.32 0.60
C ILE A 128 -7.02 17.27 -0.84
N PRO A 129 -5.88 17.88 -1.15
CA PRO A 129 -5.23 17.71 -2.45
C PRO A 129 -4.77 16.26 -2.62
N VAL A 130 -4.98 15.73 -3.83
CA VAL A 130 -4.44 14.44 -4.27
C VAL A 130 -3.39 14.72 -5.34
N ILE A 131 -2.13 14.51 -4.99
CA ILE A 131 -0.98 14.82 -5.82
C ILE A 131 -0.50 13.55 -6.48
N THR A 132 -0.36 13.58 -7.80
CA THR A 132 0.10 12.43 -8.61
C THR A 132 1.19 12.89 -9.58
N PRO A 133 2.04 11.96 -10.06
CA PRO A 133 3.00 12.27 -11.13
C PRO A 133 2.32 12.74 -12.41
N VAL A 134 3.02 13.54 -13.19
CA VAL A 134 2.56 13.96 -14.52
C VAL A 134 2.28 12.73 -15.40
N GLY A 135 1.14 12.72 -16.09
CA GLY A 135 0.72 11.62 -16.95
C GLY A 135 0.13 10.41 -16.18
N PHE A 136 -0.13 10.54 -14.89
CA PHE A 136 -0.63 9.47 -14.05
C PHE A 136 -1.82 8.71 -14.64
N THR A 137 -2.88 9.43 -15.05
CA THR A 137 -4.09 8.83 -15.63
C THR A 137 -3.80 8.04 -16.89
N GLU A 138 -2.99 8.59 -17.80
CA GLU A 138 -2.61 7.92 -19.04
C GLU A 138 -1.81 6.64 -18.76
N HIS A 139 -0.83 6.71 -17.87
CA HIS A 139 -0.03 5.55 -17.47
C HIS A 139 -0.88 4.49 -16.78
N SER A 140 -1.77 4.88 -15.87
CA SER A 140 -2.67 3.97 -15.18
C SER A 140 -3.61 3.23 -16.16
N VAL A 141 -4.19 3.94 -17.13
CA VAL A 141 -5.04 3.32 -18.17
C VAL A 141 -4.24 2.39 -19.06
N LYS A 142 -3.05 2.81 -19.52
CA LYS A 142 -2.18 1.95 -20.35
C LYS A 142 -1.84 0.65 -19.64
N GLU A 143 -1.48 0.70 -18.38
CA GLU A 143 -1.03 -0.44 -17.62
C GLU A 143 -2.18 -1.37 -17.20
N ASN A 144 -3.25 -0.82 -16.65
CA ASN A 144 -4.35 -1.62 -16.10
C ASN A 144 -5.38 -2.05 -17.14
N VAL A 145 -5.56 -1.30 -18.22
CA VAL A 145 -6.54 -1.61 -19.27
C VAL A 145 -5.87 -2.24 -20.49
N TYR A 146 -4.96 -1.53 -21.15
CA TYR A 146 -4.35 -2.05 -22.39
C TYR A 146 -3.42 -3.23 -22.13
N ALA A 147 -2.55 -3.12 -21.14
CA ALA A 147 -1.64 -4.20 -20.76
C ALA A 147 -2.23 -5.19 -19.74
N GLY A 148 -3.43 -4.94 -19.23
CA GLY A 148 -4.01 -5.64 -18.07
C GLY A 148 -4.02 -7.17 -18.19
N LYS A 149 -4.34 -7.73 -19.37
CA LYS A 149 -4.28 -9.18 -19.60
C LYS A 149 -2.85 -9.73 -19.54
N GLY A 150 -1.88 -8.98 -20.06
CA GLY A 150 -0.45 -9.32 -19.99
C GLY A 150 0.06 -9.27 -18.56
N MET A 151 -0.26 -8.21 -17.84
CA MET A 151 0.11 -8.01 -16.44
C MET A 151 -0.53 -9.07 -15.54
N GLY A 152 -1.82 -9.36 -15.69
CA GLY A 152 -2.50 -10.42 -14.94
C GLY A 152 -1.88 -11.80 -15.17
N ARG A 153 -1.47 -12.12 -16.40
CA ARG A 153 -0.77 -13.36 -16.70
C ARG A 153 0.59 -13.42 -16.01
N ARG A 154 1.35 -12.34 -16.02
CA ARG A 154 2.65 -12.24 -15.32
C ARG A 154 2.47 -12.38 -13.81
N SER A 155 1.46 -11.73 -13.23
CA SER A 155 1.13 -11.82 -11.80
C SER A 155 0.86 -13.25 -11.36
N ASN A 156 0.16 -14.06 -12.17
CA ASN A 156 -0.08 -15.47 -11.86
C ASN A 156 1.23 -16.26 -11.67
N TYR A 157 2.25 -15.96 -12.45
CA TYR A 157 3.58 -16.60 -12.28
C TYR A 157 4.38 -15.97 -11.15
N GLN A 158 4.35 -14.65 -11.03
CA GLN A 158 5.09 -13.91 -10.01
C GLN A 158 4.68 -14.32 -8.59
N TYR A 159 3.39 -14.45 -8.36
CA TYR A 159 2.82 -14.76 -7.04
C TYR A 159 2.47 -16.23 -6.85
N GLY A 160 2.76 -17.09 -7.82
CA GLY A 160 2.46 -18.50 -7.73
C GLY A 160 0.97 -18.84 -7.60
N ILE A 161 0.06 -17.99 -8.11
CA ILE A 161 -1.40 -18.16 -7.98
C ILE A 161 -1.89 -19.47 -8.61
N LEU A 162 -1.18 -19.99 -9.62
CA LEU A 162 -1.51 -21.24 -10.31
C LEU A 162 -0.99 -22.48 -9.57
N LEU A 163 -0.21 -22.32 -8.50
CA LEU A 163 0.28 -23.44 -7.72
C LEU A 163 -0.85 -23.96 -6.85
N THR A 164 -1.06 -25.28 -6.88
CA THR A 164 -2.05 -25.91 -6.02
C THR A 164 -1.55 -25.86 -4.57
N PRO A 165 -2.39 -25.44 -3.60
CA PRO A 165 -2.08 -25.59 -2.19
C PRO A 165 -1.81 -27.07 -1.88
N GLY A 166 -0.59 -27.40 -1.57
CA GLY A 166 -0.18 -28.80 -1.41
C GLY A 166 0.81 -28.99 -0.26
N VAL A 167 1.32 -30.19 -0.15
CA VAL A 167 2.27 -30.61 0.88
C VAL A 167 3.58 -29.77 0.84
N THR A 168 3.87 -29.12 -0.28
CA THR A 168 5.11 -28.42 -0.55
C THR A 168 4.97 -26.89 -0.64
N GLY A 169 3.77 -26.35 -0.52
CA GLY A 169 3.57 -24.90 -0.56
C GLY A 169 2.13 -24.53 -0.19
N LYS A 170 1.96 -23.81 0.87
CA LYS A 170 0.74 -23.03 1.07
C LYS A 170 0.98 -21.69 0.39
N LEU A 171 0.16 -21.38 -0.59
CA LEU A 171 0.08 -20.01 -1.09
C LEU A 171 -0.50 -19.15 0.04
N ALA A 172 0.14 -18.04 0.26
CA ALA A 172 -0.36 -17.01 1.13
C ALA A 172 -1.53 -16.30 0.46
#